data_2864bf96716d81f73e79df1a0145222d
#
_entry.id   2864bf96716d81f73e79df1a0145222d
#
_cell.length_a   1.000
_cell.length_b   1.000
_cell.length_c   1.000
_cell.angle_alpha   90.00
_cell.angle_beta   90.00
_cell.angle_gamma   90.00
#
_symmetry.space_group_name_H-M   'P 1'
#
loop_
_entity.id
_entity.type
_entity.pdbx_description
1 polymer ?
#
loop_
_entity_poly.entity_id
_entity_poly.type
_entity_poly.pdbx_seq_one_letter_code
_entity_poly.pdbx_strand_id
1 'polypeptide(L)'
;VNLDDLKVENIKELTPDKADLLYRSMHAMLAPEEDRAFRLENWPTELWLLKEQQPFAKIPMERFIELLEQKGEKAAHTWLMDRREMLGLATGKRYFIRLNTRSPKDYTKGRPLAPREFAKALANSSRTFGDMAMLSCEGEPCFLYVFKHDERCGQNEWRAFVKGGRMIALTQYTPGGFSPLTNAFARHAWIAMEELFGRVHPAFGQQDYVFDGYIHNGRAHFLEVNPYGKSDPCFFLSYENIEARPGQVACQGIRYVEVEGEEL
;
A
#
# COMPACT_ATOMS: atom_id res chain seq x y z
N VAL A 1 -9.26 -21.90 -7.08
CA VAL A 1 -10.06 -21.04 -7.98
C VAL A 1 -9.12 -19.97 -8.48
N ASN A 2 -8.90 -19.90 -9.79
CA ASN A 2 -8.02 -18.89 -10.40
C ASN A 2 -8.79 -17.56 -10.43
N LEU A 3 -8.23 -16.50 -9.85
CA LEU A 3 -8.85 -15.17 -9.83
C LEU A 3 -9.05 -14.58 -11.23
N ASP A 4 -8.28 -15.05 -12.22
CA ASP A 4 -8.43 -14.66 -13.62
C ASP A 4 -9.77 -15.10 -14.24
N ASP A 5 -10.45 -16.09 -13.63
CA ASP A 5 -11.77 -16.57 -14.04
C ASP A 5 -12.92 -15.69 -13.51
N LEU A 6 -12.63 -14.78 -12.57
CA LEU A 6 -13.58 -13.81 -12.03
C LEU A 6 -13.47 -12.47 -12.78
N LYS A 7 -13.87 -12.45 -14.05
CA LYS A 7 -14.12 -11.20 -14.78
C LYS A 7 -15.35 -10.52 -14.20
N VAL A 8 -15.15 -9.68 -13.19
CA VAL A 8 -16.18 -8.75 -12.69
C VAL A 8 -16.13 -7.51 -13.57
N GLU A 9 -16.82 -7.55 -14.70
CA GLU A 9 -16.90 -6.41 -15.62
C GLU A 9 -17.80 -5.28 -15.08
N ASN A 10 -18.73 -5.60 -14.15
CA ASN A 10 -19.61 -4.61 -13.54
C ASN A 10 -20.10 -5.08 -12.16
N ILE A 11 -19.96 -4.25 -11.16
CA ILE A 11 -20.45 -4.47 -9.77
C ILE A 11 -21.98 -4.68 -9.75
N LYS A 12 -22.72 -4.13 -10.71
CA LYS A 12 -24.18 -4.30 -10.84
C LYS A 12 -24.61 -5.72 -11.21
N GLU A 13 -23.69 -6.58 -11.61
CA GLU A 13 -23.93 -7.97 -12.02
C GLU A 13 -23.47 -9.00 -10.98
N LEU A 14 -23.06 -8.56 -9.79
CA LEU A 14 -22.73 -9.47 -8.70
C LEU A 14 -24.02 -10.16 -8.22
N THR A 15 -24.21 -11.40 -8.65
CA THR A 15 -25.20 -12.27 -8.02
C THR A 15 -24.75 -12.61 -6.61
N PRO A 16 -25.66 -12.91 -5.67
CA PRO A 16 -25.30 -13.32 -4.30
C PRO A 16 -24.24 -14.42 -4.25
N ASP A 17 -24.29 -15.38 -5.17
CA ASP A 17 -23.34 -16.49 -5.25
C ASP A 17 -21.93 -16.03 -5.68
N LYS A 18 -21.84 -15.07 -6.61
CA LYS A 18 -20.56 -14.48 -7.04
C LYS A 18 -19.97 -13.61 -5.94
N ALA A 19 -20.82 -12.90 -5.19
CA ALA A 19 -20.39 -12.10 -4.04
C ALA A 19 -19.85 -13.01 -2.93
N ASP A 20 -20.52 -14.13 -2.61
CA ASP A 20 -20.07 -15.12 -1.63
C ASP A 20 -18.76 -15.81 -2.06
N LEU A 21 -18.63 -16.16 -3.35
CA LEU A 21 -17.42 -16.73 -3.89
C LEU A 21 -16.24 -15.75 -3.85
N LEU A 22 -16.48 -14.49 -4.20
CA LEU A 22 -15.48 -13.42 -4.09
C LEU A 22 -15.07 -13.22 -2.63
N TYR A 23 -16.05 -13.17 -1.72
CA TYR A 23 -15.83 -13.07 -0.27
C TYR A 23 -14.96 -14.23 0.25
N ARG A 24 -15.31 -15.49 -0.06
CA ARG A 24 -14.53 -16.67 0.36
C ARG A 24 -13.13 -16.71 -0.23
N SER A 25 -12.96 -16.28 -1.47
CA SER A 25 -11.65 -16.19 -2.11
C SER A 25 -10.79 -15.11 -1.47
N MET A 26 -11.39 -13.99 -1.09
CA MET A 26 -10.72 -12.90 -0.38
C MET A 26 -10.40 -13.28 1.07
N HIS A 27 -11.30 -13.98 1.76
CA HIS A 27 -11.09 -14.48 3.11
C HIS A 27 -9.97 -15.51 3.19
N ALA A 28 -9.84 -16.38 2.16
CA ALA A 28 -8.73 -17.33 2.07
C ALA A 28 -7.37 -16.66 1.82
N MET A 29 -7.36 -15.42 1.32
CA MET A 29 -6.13 -14.62 1.10
C MET A 29 -5.71 -13.78 2.31
N LEU A 30 -6.60 -13.58 3.27
CA LEU A 30 -6.36 -12.79 4.47
C LEU A 30 -6.43 -13.72 5.68
N ALA A 31 -5.30 -14.05 6.28
CA ALA A 31 -5.30 -14.59 7.63
C ALA A 31 -5.70 -13.43 8.58
N PRO A 32 -6.93 -13.43 9.15
CA PRO A 32 -7.51 -12.20 9.69
C PRO A 32 -6.72 -11.56 10.83
N GLU A 33 -6.03 -12.36 11.63
CA GLU A 33 -5.34 -11.88 12.82
C GLU A 33 -3.94 -11.38 12.55
N GLU A 34 -3.19 -12.07 11.69
CA GLU A 34 -1.81 -11.72 11.35
C GLU A 34 -1.71 -10.42 10.55
N ASP A 35 -2.70 -10.12 9.71
CA ASP A 35 -2.69 -8.92 8.87
C ASP A 35 -3.18 -7.67 9.61
N ARG A 36 -3.79 -7.80 10.80
CA ARG A 36 -4.27 -6.65 11.59
C ARG A 36 -3.16 -5.69 11.96
N ALA A 37 -1.96 -6.18 12.24
CA ALA A 37 -0.81 -5.33 12.57
C ALA A 37 -0.43 -4.36 11.43
N PHE A 38 -0.76 -4.71 10.18
CA PHE A 38 -0.44 -3.89 8.99
C PHE A 38 -1.49 -2.83 8.67
N ARG A 39 -2.67 -2.88 9.31
CA ARG A 39 -3.70 -1.86 9.16
C ARG A 39 -3.26 -0.57 9.85
N LEU A 40 -3.47 0.57 9.19
CA LEU A 40 -2.99 1.87 9.67
C LEU A 40 -3.46 2.23 11.07
N GLU A 41 -4.69 1.85 11.45
CA GLU A 41 -5.23 2.12 12.78
C GLU A 41 -4.52 1.37 13.91
N ASN A 42 -3.84 0.28 13.57
CA ASN A 42 -3.11 -0.58 14.52
C ASN A 42 -1.60 -0.31 14.56
N TRP A 43 -1.13 0.64 13.76
CA TRP A 43 0.28 0.99 13.81
C TRP A 43 0.66 1.59 15.16
N PRO A 44 1.78 1.13 15.76
CA PRO A 44 2.33 1.77 16.96
C PRO A 44 2.61 3.26 16.74
N THR A 45 2.51 4.04 17.80
CA THR A 45 2.78 5.49 17.74
C THR A 45 4.18 5.78 17.22
N GLU A 46 5.16 4.97 17.60
CA GLU A 46 6.56 5.07 17.18
C GLU A 46 6.69 4.92 15.67
N LEU A 47 5.93 4.01 15.05
CA LEU A 47 5.91 3.84 13.61
C LEU A 47 5.27 5.03 12.89
N TRP A 48 4.19 5.59 13.44
CA TRP A 48 3.59 6.81 12.93
C TRP A 48 4.55 8.01 12.97
N LEU A 49 5.38 8.11 14.02
CA LEU A 49 6.37 9.19 14.14
C LEU A 49 7.47 9.13 13.07
N LEU A 50 7.73 7.94 12.49
CA LEU A 50 8.69 7.80 11.40
C LEU A 50 8.13 8.30 10.05
N LYS A 51 6.81 8.34 9.91
CA LYS A 51 6.16 8.81 8.70
C LYS A 51 6.13 10.33 8.67
N GLU A 52 6.89 10.95 7.76
CA GLU A 52 6.91 12.41 7.62
C GLU A 52 5.55 13.02 7.30
N GLN A 53 4.78 12.28 6.52
CA GLN A 53 3.43 12.70 6.16
C GLN A 53 2.40 12.05 7.07
N GLN A 54 1.94 12.80 8.04
CA GLN A 54 0.78 12.42 8.82
C GLN A 54 -0.51 12.54 7.96
N PRO A 55 -1.53 11.71 8.22
CA PRO A 55 -2.79 11.83 7.52
C PRO A 55 -3.40 13.21 7.77
N PHE A 56 -3.77 13.88 6.70
CA PHE A 56 -4.46 15.17 6.75
C PHE A 56 -5.89 15.01 7.28
N ALA A 57 -6.53 13.88 6.93
CA ALA A 57 -7.85 13.51 7.44
C ALA A 57 -7.96 12.00 7.58
N LYS A 58 -8.76 11.57 8.57
CA LYS A 58 -9.21 10.19 8.80
C LYS A 58 -10.73 10.19 8.83
N ILE A 59 -11.37 9.46 7.93
CA ILE A 59 -12.81 9.47 7.71
C ILE A 59 -13.36 8.08 7.96
N PRO A 60 -14.27 7.88 8.92
CA PRO A 60 -15.03 6.63 9.06
C PRO A 60 -15.87 6.39 7.80
N MET A 61 -15.88 5.16 7.28
CA MET A 61 -16.44 4.85 5.97
C MET A 61 -17.76 4.05 6.02
N GLU A 62 -18.26 3.70 7.20
CA GLU A 62 -19.46 2.88 7.34
C GLU A 62 -20.66 3.46 6.57
N ARG A 63 -20.89 4.78 6.71
CA ARG A 63 -21.97 5.44 5.99
C ARG A 63 -21.72 5.57 4.49
N PHE A 64 -20.47 5.68 4.06
CA PHE A 64 -20.12 5.68 2.64
C PHE A 64 -20.44 4.31 2.01
N ILE A 65 -20.05 3.23 2.68
CA ILE A 65 -20.29 1.85 2.26
C ILE A 65 -21.80 1.58 2.16
N GLU A 66 -22.55 1.91 3.20
CA GLU A 66 -24.01 1.77 3.20
C GLU A 66 -24.68 2.52 2.04
N LEU A 67 -24.25 3.76 1.77
CA LEU A 67 -24.80 4.55 0.66
C LEU A 67 -24.40 3.98 -0.71
N LEU A 68 -23.17 3.48 -0.82
CA LEU A 68 -22.69 2.87 -2.06
C LEU A 68 -23.50 1.61 -2.40
N GLU A 69 -23.79 0.78 -1.42
CA GLU A 69 -24.56 -0.47 -1.57
C GLU A 69 -26.05 -0.19 -1.85
N GLN A 70 -26.69 0.71 -1.08
CA GLN A 70 -28.12 0.92 -1.14
C GLN A 70 -28.56 1.90 -2.22
N LYS A 71 -27.74 2.93 -2.52
CA LYS A 71 -28.10 4.08 -3.37
C LYS A 71 -27.11 4.36 -4.49
N GLY A 72 -25.99 3.61 -4.53
CA GLY A 72 -24.96 3.69 -5.57
C GLY A 72 -23.98 4.85 -5.41
N GLU A 73 -23.02 4.90 -6.34
CA GLU A 73 -21.85 5.80 -6.32
C GLU A 73 -22.22 7.28 -6.15
N LYS A 74 -23.30 7.75 -6.79
CA LYS A 74 -23.70 9.17 -6.72
C LYS A 74 -24.05 9.60 -5.30
N ALA A 75 -24.77 8.78 -4.55
CA ALA A 75 -25.12 9.09 -3.16
C ALA A 75 -23.92 9.08 -2.23
N ALA A 76 -23.04 8.08 -2.39
CA ALA A 76 -21.78 7.99 -1.66
C ALA A 76 -20.85 9.18 -1.98
N HIS A 77 -20.79 9.60 -3.26
CA HIS A 77 -20.04 10.78 -3.69
C HIS A 77 -20.56 12.06 -3.01
N THR A 78 -21.86 12.30 -3.05
CA THR A 78 -22.47 13.48 -2.41
C THR A 78 -22.13 13.52 -0.93
N TRP A 79 -22.29 12.40 -0.23
CA TRP A 79 -21.98 12.30 1.19
C TRP A 79 -20.51 12.64 1.52
N LEU A 80 -19.57 12.19 0.68
CA LEU A 80 -18.15 12.48 0.86
C LEU A 80 -17.81 13.93 0.55
N MET A 81 -18.46 14.50 -0.49
CA MET A 81 -18.24 15.89 -0.90
C MET A 81 -18.78 16.89 0.12
N ASP A 82 -19.90 16.58 0.79
CA ASP A 82 -20.46 17.41 1.86
C ASP A 82 -19.51 17.55 3.07
N ARG A 83 -18.62 16.58 3.24
CA ARG A 83 -17.64 16.56 4.33
C ARG A 83 -16.31 17.22 3.99
N ARG A 84 -16.04 17.49 2.71
CA ARG A 84 -14.77 18.04 2.24
C ARG A 84 -14.38 19.33 2.95
N GLU A 85 -15.35 20.22 3.19
CA GLU A 85 -15.11 21.51 3.84
C GLU A 85 -14.79 21.34 5.32
N MET A 86 -15.57 20.49 6.01
CA MET A 86 -15.30 20.11 7.41
C MET A 86 -13.92 19.51 7.59
N LEU A 87 -13.44 18.77 6.57
CA LEU A 87 -12.14 18.12 6.56
C LEU A 87 -11.02 19.03 6.05
N GLY A 88 -11.32 20.27 5.66
CA GLY A 88 -10.34 21.21 5.11
C GLY A 88 -9.77 20.80 3.76
N LEU A 89 -10.47 19.95 3.00
CA LEU A 89 -10.01 19.47 1.69
C LEU A 89 -10.24 20.57 0.63
N ALA A 90 -9.17 21.25 0.27
CA ALA A 90 -9.24 22.39 -0.67
C ALA A 90 -9.50 21.90 -2.11
N THR A 91 -10.43 22.60 -2.80
CA THR A 91 -10.60 22.50 -4.25
C THR A 91 -9.29 22.91 -4.96
N GLY A 92 -8.86 22.13 -5.93
CA GLY A 92 -7.62 22.40 -6.67
C GLY A 92 -6.34 21.81 -6.05
N LYS A 93 -6.39 21.29 -4.83
CA LYS A 93 -5.30 20.47 -4.28
C LYS A 93 -5.49 19.01 -4.63
N ARG A 94 -4.36 18.28 -4.65
CA ARG A 94 -4.34 16.84 -4.89
C ARG A 94 -3.87 16.11 -3.67
N TYR A 95 -4.40 14.91 -3.49
CA TYR A 95 -4.21 14.09 -2.31
C TYR A 95 -3.92 12.66 -2.72
N PHE A 96 -3.16 11.96 -1.90
CA PHE A 96 -3.09 10.52 -1.91
C PHE A 96 -4.13 9.98 -0.93
N ILE A 97 -4.89 8.98 -1.35
CA ILE A 97 -5.90 8.33 -0.51
C ILE A 97 -5.62 6.84 -0.37
N ARG A 98 -5.94 6.30 0.80
CA ARG A 98 -5.97 4.85 1.04
C ARG A 98 -6.98 4.51 2.13
N LEU A 99 -7.49 3.29 2.09
CA LEU A 99 -8.16 2.72 3.26
C LEU A 99 -7.12 2.38 4.34
N ASN A 100 -7.59 2.04 5.52
CA ASN A 100 -6.72 1.49 6.57
C ASN A 100 -5.96 0.23 6.11
N THR A 101 -6.44 -0.44 5.09
CA THR A 101 -5.84 -1.59 4.42
C THR A 101 -4.99 -1.18 3.22
N ARG A 102 -5.62 -0.83 2.10
CA ARG A 102 -4.93 -0.58 0.81
C ARG A 102 -5.37 0.72 0.15
N SER A 103 -4.59 1.17 -0.83
CA SER A 103 -4.93 2.29 -1.70
C SER A 103 -5.54 1.81 -3.02
N PRO A 104 -6.35 2.64 -3.72
CA PRO A 104 -6.95 2.31 -5.02
C PRO A 104 -5.96 2.40 -6.19
N LYS A 105 -4.72 1.87 -6.02
CA LYS A 105 -3.63 1.96 -7.02
C LYS A 105 -3.97 1.27 -8.35
N ASP A 106 -4.76 0.21 -8.32
CA ASP A 106 -5.25 -0.49 -9.52
C ASP A 106 -6.08 0.42 -10.43
N TYR A 107 -6.89 1.29 -9.86
CA TYR A 107 -7.69 2.28 -10.60
C TYR A 107 -6.91 3.57 -10.87
N THR A 108 -6.23 4.11 -9.88
CA THR A 108 -5.56 5.42 -9.97
C THR A 108 -4.20 5.37 -10.64
N LYS A 109 -3.59 4.19 -10.76
CA LYS A 109 -2.19 4.02 -11.20
C LYS A 109 -1.21 4.84 -10.37
N GLY A 110 -1.51 5.04 -9.08
CA GLY A 110 -0.68 5.80 -8.15
C GLY A 110 -0.79 7.33 -8.27
N ARG A 111 -1.58 7.86 -9.22
CA ARG A 111 -1.73 9.32 -9.37
C ARG A 111 -2.48 9.94 -8.18
N PRO A 112 -2.14 11.18 -7.80
CA PRO A 112 -2.88 11.90 -6.78
C PRO A 112 -4.25 12.35 -7.31
N LEU A 113 -5.23 12.43 -6.41
CA LEU A 113 -6.63 12.68 -6.71
C LEU A 113 -7.09 14.04 -6.18
N ALA A 114 -7.97 14.71 -6.94
CA ALA A 114 -8.79 15.78 -6.38
C ALA A 114 -9.92 15.20 -5.52
N PRO A 115 -10.44 15.90 -4.49
CA PRO A 115 -11.50 15.37 -3.61
C PRO A 115 -12.73 14.83 -4.36
N ARG A 116 -13.12 15.45 -5.46
CA ARG A 116 -14.23 15.01 -6.32
C ARG A 116 -14.03 13.64 -6.97
N GLU A 117 -12.80 13.14 -7.01
CA GLU A 117 -12.43 11.86 -7.62
C GLU A 117 -12.42 10.70 -6.60
N PHE A 118 -12.47 11.00 -5.28
CA PHE A 118 -12.29 10.00 -4.22
C PHE A 118 -13.36 8.88 -4.29
N ALA A 119 -14.63 9.25 -4.31
CA ALA A 119 -15.72 8.28 -4.33
C ALA A 119 -15.62 7.35 -5.54
N LYS A 120 -15.35 7.92 -6.73
CA LYS A 120 -15.16 7.16 -7.95
C LYS A 120 -13.97 6.21 -7.86
N ALA A 121 -12.85 6.68 -7.31
CA ALA A 121 -11.66 5.85 -7.16
C ALA A 121 -11.88 4.69 -6.19
N LEU A 122 -12.56 4.93 -5.06
CA LEU A 122 -12.88 3.89 -4.07
C LEU A 122 -13.87 2.85 -4.62
N ALA A 123 -14.91 3.31 -5.32
CA ALA A 123 -15.96 2.41 -5.84
C ALA A 123 -15.51 1.58 -7.04
N ASN A 124 -14.57 2.08 -7.85
CA ASN A 124 -14.12 1.42 -9.08
C ASN A 124 -12.75 0.72 -8.96
N SER A 125 -12.12 0.78 -7.80
CA SER A 125 -10.94 -0.03 -7.51
C SER A 125 -11.37 -1.36 -6.93
N SER A 126 -10.99 -2.47 -7.58
CA SER A 126 -11.27 -3.82 -7.06
C SER A 126 -10.62 -4.05 -5.69
N ARG A 127 -9.47 -3.43 -5.44
CA ARG A 127 -8.76 -3.51 -4.16
C ARG A 127 -9.55 -2.88 -3.02
N THR A 128 -9.92 -1.60 -3.17
CA THR A 128 -10.62 -0.87 -2.10
C THR A 128 -12.07 -1.30 -1.95
N PHE A 129 -12.74 -1.63 -3.05
CA PHE A 129 -14.10 -2.17 -3.00
C PHE A 129 -14.13 -3.49 -2.24
N GLY A 130 -13.23 -4.41 -2.57
CA GLY A 130 -13.11 -5.67 -1.88
C GLY A 130 -12.78 -5.52 -0.40
N ASP A 131 -11.86 -4.61 -0.04
CA ASP A 131 -11.52 -4.34 1.35
C ASP A 131 -12.70 -3.76 2.14
N MET A 132 -13.47 -2.83 1.55
CA MET A 132 -14.67 -2.30 2.18
C MET A 132 -15.72 -3.38 2.44
N ALA A 133 -15.98 -4.24 1.46
CA ALA A 133 -16.92 -5.36 1.61
C ALA A 133 -16.46 -6.34 2.70
N MET A 134 -15.19 -6.71 2.71
CA MET A 134 -14.60 -7.60 3.70
C MET A 134 -14.71 -7.02 5.12
N LEU A 135 -14.25 -5.79 5.33
CA LEU A 135 -14.29 -5.11 6.64
C LEU A 135 -15.73 -4.97 7.15
N SER A 136 -16.67 -4.64 6.24
CA SER A 136 -18.09 -4.55 6.58
C SER A 136 -18.67 -5.90 7.03
N CYS A 137 -18.35 -6.99 6.31
CA CYS A 137 -18.81 -8.34 6.66
C CYS A 137 -18.23 -8.84 8.00
N GLU A 138 -16.99 -8.46 8.32
CA GLU A 138 -16.32 -8.83 9.56
C GLU A 138 -16.71 -7.94 10.74
N GLY A 139 -17.48 -6.86 10.51
CA GLY A 139 -17.79 -5.86 11.54
C GLY A 139 -16.57 -5.04 11.98
N GLU A 140 -15.54 -5.03 11.16
CA GLU A 140 -14.30 -4.31 11.43
C GLU A 140 -14.38 -2.86 10.92
N PRO A 141 -13.73 -1.92 11.61
CA PRO A 141 -13.79 -0.52 11.20
C PRO A 141 -13.07 -0.28 9.86
N CYS A 142 -13.73 0.47 8.99
CA CYS A 142 -13.17 0.93 7.73
C CYS A 142 -12.91 2.44 7.80
N PHE A 143 -11.69 2.86 7.53
CA PHE A 143 -11.29 4.27 7.51
C PHE A 143 -10.66 4.66 6.19
N LEU A 144 -11.04 5.83 5.67
CA LEU A 144 -10.33 6.49 4.60
C LEU A 144 -9.29 7.47 5.20
N TYR A 145 -8.03 7.23 4.89
CA TYR A 145 -6.93 8.14 5.20
C TYR A 145 -6.61 9.01 4.00
N VAL A 146 -6.53 10.30 4.22
CA VAL A 146 -6.20 11.30 3.20
C VAL A 146 -4.87 11.95 3.55
N PHE A 147 -3.91 11.86 2.64
CA PHE A 147 -2.59 12.48 2.78
C PHE A 147 -2.43 13.60 1.75
N LYS A 148 -1.72 14.66 2.10
CA LYS A 148 -1.29 15.62 1.08
C LYS A 148 -0.40 14.91 0.06
N HIS A 149 -0.55 15.25 -1.21
CA HIS A 149 0.36 14.72 -2.21
C HIS A 149 1.77 15.27 -1.99
N ASP A 150 2.74 14.38 -1.98
CA ASP A 150 4.16 14.71 -1.92
C ASP A 150 4.83 14.24 -3.20
N GLU A 151 5.33 15.20 -3.97
CA GLU A 151 5.98 14.94 -5.25
C GLU A 151 7.31 14.17 -5.11
N ARG A 152 7.89 14.12 -3.90
CA ARG A 152 9.09 13.32 -3.60
C ARG A 152 8.78 11.82 -3.60
N CYS A 153 7.54 11.45 -3.21
CA CYS A 153 7.07 10.07 -3.28
C CYS A 153 6.81 9.69 -4.74
N GLY A 154 7.10 8.45 -5.10
CA GLY A 154 6.83 7.90 -6.44
C GLY A 154 7.94 8.08 -7.46
N GLN A 155 8.99 8.84 -7.12
CA GLN A 155 10.14 9.00 -8.02
C GLN A 155 11.29 8.03 -7.71
N ASN A 156 11.43 7.62 -6.45
CA ASN A 156 12.54 6.80 -6.00
C ASN A 156 12.08 5.92 -4.83
N GLU A 157 11.00 5.18 -5.05
CA GLU A 157 10.42 4.26 -4.06
C GLU A 157 11.14 2.92 -4.07
N TRP A 158 11.36 2.40 -2.89
CA TRP A 158 12.04 1.13 -2.64
C TRP A 158 11.21 0.28 -1.70
N ARG A 159 11.27 -1.03 -1.92
CA ARG A 159 10.62 -2.03 -1.10
C ARG A 159 11.66 -2.95 -0.49
N ALA A 160 11.71 -3.00 0.83
CA ALA A 160 12.60 -3.87 1.59
C ALA A 160 11.84 -5.05 2.16
N PHE A 161 12.43 -6.22 2.10
CA PHE A 161 11.89 -7.48 2.62
C PHE A 161 12.63 -7.84 3.91
N VAL A 162 11.85 -8.04 4.98
CA VAL A 162 12.36 -8.41 6.31
C VAL A 162 11.87 -9.81 6.63
N LYS A 163 12.78 -10.69 7.01
CA LYS A 163 12.51 -12.06 7.45
C LYS A 163 13.36 -12.41 8.65
N GLY A 164 12.75 -12.97 9.70
CA GLY A 164 13.44 -13.30 10.95
C GLY A 164 14.13 -12.09 11.59
N GLY A 165 13.51 -10.90 11.52
CA GLY A 165 14.07 -9.66 12.07
C GLY A 165 15.29 -9.09 11.35
N ARG A 166 15.56 -9.50 10.11
CA ARG A 166 16.65 -8.98 9.27
C ARG A 166 16.15 -8.51 7.92
N MET A 167 16.67 -7.42 7.43
CA MET A 167 16.44 -7.00 6.04
C MET A 167 17.23 -7.92 5.11
N ILE A 168 16.52 -8.74 4.32
CA ILE A 168 17.14 -9.77 3.48
C ILE A 168 17.24 -9.38 2.02
N ALA A 169 16.43 -8.46 1.54
CA ALA A 169 16.45 -8.04 0.15
C ALA A 169 15.84 -6.63 -0.03
N LEU A 170 16.21 -5.98 -1.11
CA LEU A 170 15.71 -4.66 -1.49
C LEU A 170 15.35 -4.63 -2.97
N THR A 171 14.21 -4.07 -3.33
CA THR A 171 13.82 -3.88 -4.73
C THR A 171 13.34 -2.47 -5.00
N GLN A 172 13.62 -1.97 -6.20
CA GLN A 172 12.95 -0.78 -6.69
C GLN A 172 11.45 -1.06 -6.83
N TYR A 173 10.60 -0.16 -6.31
CA TYR A 173 9.15 -0.40 -6.29
C TYR A 173 8.42 0.28 -7.45
N THR A 174 8.81 1.47 -7.84
CA THR A 174 8.16 2.20 -8.93
C THR A 174 8.91 2.02 -10.23
N PRO A 175 8.44 1.15 -11.12
CA PRO A 175 9.00 1.03 -12.46
C PRO A 175 8.44 2.17 -13.34
N GLY A 176 9.14 3.26 -13.47
CA GLY A 176 8.65 4.33 -14.32
C GLY A 176 9.67 5.41 -14.55
N GLY A 177 10.28 5.40 -15.74
CA GLY A 177 11.02 6.55 -16.26
C GLY A 177 12.41 6.77 -15.67
N PHE A 178 13.01 5.76 -15.05
CA PHE A 178 14.38 5.87 -14.56
C PHE A 178 15.40 5.44 -15.60
N SER A 179 16.49 6.18 -15.64
CA SER A 179 17.73 5.70 -16.27
C SER A 179 18.16 4.39 -15.59
N PRO A 180 18.81 3.46 -16.32
CA PRO A 180 19.33 2.26 -15.71
C PRO A 180 20.14 2.61 -14.46
N LEU A 181 19.82 1.99 -13.33
CA LEU A 181 20.54 2.24 -12.09
C LEU A 181 21.92 1.61 -12.18
N THR A 182 22.93 2.30 -11.66
CA THR A 182 24.27 1.73 -11.51
C THR A 182 24.34 0.87 -10.25
N ASN A 183 25.30 -0.06 -10.21
CA ASN A 183 25.57 -0.87 -9.01
C ASN A 183 25.85 0.04 -7.79
N ALA A 184 26.56 1.14 -7.98
CA ALA A 184 26.83 2.12 -6.92
C ALA A 184 25.53 2.72 -6.36
N PHE A 185 24.56 3.05 -7.23
CA PHE A 185 23.28 3.56 -6.78
C PHE A 185 22.46 2.50 -6.00
N ALA A 186 22.47 1.26 -6.46
CA ALA A 186 21.79 0.15 -5.76
C ALA A 186 22.37 -0.08 -4.35
N ARG A 187 23.69 0.00 -4.21
CA ARG A 187 24.38 -0.07 -2.91
C ARG A 187 24.01 1.10 -2.00
N HIS A 188 24.00 2.32 -2.54
CA HIS A 188 23.54 3.48 -1.76
C HIS A 188 22.09 3.35 -1.30
N ALA A 189 21.23 2.79 -2.15
CA ALA A 189 19.84 2.54 -1.78
C ALA A 189 19.73 1.51 -0.64
N TRP A 190 20.54 0.44 -0.69
CA TRP A 190 20.62 -0.53 0.40
C TRP A 190 21.00 0.13 1.72
N ILE A 191 22.11 0.87 1.75
CA ILE A 191 22.61 1.55 2.95
C ILE A 191 21.54 2.48 3.53
N ALA A 192 20.93 3.33 2.70
CA ALA A 192 19.90 4.26 3.14
C ALA A 192 18.66 3.53 3.70
N MET A 193 18.24 2.43 3.06
CA MET A 193 17.09 1.65 3.50
C MET A 193 17.42 0.80 4.75
N GLU A 194 18.66 0.36 4.92
CA GLU A 194 19.13 -0.33 6.13
C GLU A 194 19.18 0.61 7.34
N GLU A 195 19.61 1.86 7.16
CA GLU A 195 19.50 2.91 8.19
C GLU A 195 18.03 3.17 8.58
N LEU A 196 17.13 3.16 7.58
CA LEU A 196 15.69 3.28 7.83
C LEU A 196 15.15 2.05 8.56
N PHE A 197 15.58 0.84 8.17
CA PHE A 197 15.23 -0.42 8.84
C PHE A 197 15.58 -0.39 10.33
N GLY A 198 16.78 0.12 10.68
CA GLY A 198 17.21 0.28 12.08
C GLY A 198 16.26 1.11 12.94
N ARG A 199 15.40 1.93 12.32
CA ARG A 199 14.35 2.72 13.00
C ARG A 199 12.96 2.06 12.91
N VAL A 200 12.63 1.47 11.76
CA VAL A 200 11.33 0.84 11.50
C VAL A 200 11.17 -0.43 12.30
N HIS A 201 12.19 -1.29 12.32
CA HIS A 201 12.10 -2.61 12.96
C HIS A 201 11.78 -2.55 14.47
N PRO A 202 12.49 -1.75 15.30
CA PRO A 202 12.16 -1.62 16.71
C PRO A 202 10.80 -0.94 16.95
N ALA A 203 10.38 -0.04 16.05
CA ALA A 203 9.09 0.64 16.14
C ALA A 203 7.90 -0.27 15.78
N PHE A 204 8.09 -1.21 14.84
CA PHE A 204 7.01 -2.11 14.39
C PHE A 204 6.98 -3.45 15.13
N GLY A 205 8.15 -4.01 15.46
CA GLY A 205 8.30 -5.19 16.30
C GLY A 205 7.93 -6.54 15.66
N GLN A 206 7.52 -6.57 14.38
CA GLN A 206 7.23 -7.82 13.67
C GLN A 206 8.53 -8.43 13.11
N GLN A 207 8.58 -9.79 13.02
CA GLN A 207 9.76 -10.50 12.53
C GLN A 207 9.79 -10.59 11.00
N ASP A 208 8.61 -10.81 10.38
CA ASP A 208 8.45 -11.00 8.95
C ASP A 208 7.51 -9.93 8.40
N TYR A 209 8.03 -9.02 7.59
CA TYR A 209 7.25 -7.96 6.97
C TYR A 209 7.95 -7.36 5.76
N VAL A 210 7.25 -6.54 5.04
CA VAL A 210 7.77 -5.72 3.95
C VAL A 210 7.59 -4.27 4.35
N PHE A 211 8.57 -3.41 4.12
CA PHE A 211 8.38 -1.98 4.27
C PHE A 211 8.78 -1.21 3.02
N ASP A 212 8.02 -0.17 2.75
CA ASP A 212 8.25 0.73 1.64
C ASP A 212 8.83 2.06 2.16
N GLY A 213 9.78 2.59 1.41
CA GLY A 213 10.36 3.90 1.63
C GLY A 213 10.71 4.58 0.33
N TYR A 214 10.98 5.87 0.36
CA TYR A 214 11.54 6.59 -0.78
C TYR A 214 12.86 7.26 -0.38
N ILE A 215 13.78 7.38 -1.33
CA ILE A 215 15.08 8.02 -1.10
C ILE A 215 15.05 9.43 -1.67
N HIS A 216 15.32 10.41 -0.82
CA HIS A 216 15.43 11.81 -1.19
C HIS A 216 16.65 12.44 -0.53
N ASN A 217 17.49 13.10 -1.31
CA ASN A 217 18.74 13.71 -0.84
C ASN A 217 19.65 12.72 -0.05
N GLY A 218 19.75 11.49 -0.53
CA GLY A 218 20.60 10.44 0.06
C GLY A 218 20.04 9.81 1.34
N ARG A 219 18.83 10.16 1.77
CA ARG A 219 18.18 9.60 2.96
C ARG A 219 16.92 8.85 2.60
N ALA A 220 16.67 7.74 3.27
CA ALA A 220 15.42 7.01 3.15
C ALA A 220 14.37 7.54 4.12
N HIS A 221 13.15 7.68 3.60
CA HIS A 221 11.96 8.16 4.31
C HIS A 221 10.90 7.06 4.30
N PHE A 222 10.29 6.81 5.45
CA PHE A 222 9.31 5.73 5.62
C PHE A 222 7.98 6.05 4.96
N LEU A 223 7.41 5.07 4.25
CA LEU A 223 6.09 5.15 3.63
C LEU A 223 5.06 4.25 4.32
N GLU A 224 5.28 2.94 4.32
CA GLU A 224 4.32 1.97 4.84
C GLU A 224 4.97 0.63 5.17
N VAL A 225 4.27 -0.19 5.98
CA VAL A 225 4.56 -1.60 6.20
C VAL A 225 3.48 -2.46 5.55
N ASN A 226 3.86 -3.64 5.08
CA ASN A 226 2.99 -4.57 4.37
C ASN A 226 3.30 -6.02 4.79
N PRO A 227 2.33 -6.96 4.70
CA PRO A 227 2.55 -8.35 5.05
C PRO A 227 3.59 -9.04 4.15
N TYR A 228 4.48 -9.80 4.77
CA TYR A 228 5.41 -10.69 4.05
C TYR A 228 4.64 -11.82 3.35
N GLY A 229 5.09 -12.23 2.18
CA GLY A 229 4.45 -13.31 1.41
C GLY A 229 3.18 -12.89 0.64
N LYS A 230 2.58 -11.73 0.96
CA LYS A 230 1.36 -11.22 0.32
C LYS A 230 1.58 -9.95 -0.50
N SER A 231 2.70 -9.29 -0.31
CA SER A 231 3.08 -8.09 -1.03
C SER A 231 3.75 -8.44 -2.36
N ASP A 232 3.67 -7.54 -3.34
CA ASP A 232 4.31 -7.73 -4.64
C ASP A 232 5.83 -7.90 -4.48
N PRO A 233 6.44 -9.00 -4.95
CA PRO A 233 7.88 -9.23 -4.92
C PRO A 233 8.67 -8.36 -5.92
N CYS A 234 7.98 -7.61 -6.78
CA CYS A 234 8.54 -6.67 -7.76
C CYS A 234 9.59 -7.34 -8.68
N PHE A 235 10.80 -6.78 -8.78
CA PHE A 235 11.84 -7.29 -9.67
C PHE A 235 12.43 -8.65 -9.26
N PHE A 236 12.15 -9.15 -8.06
CA PHE A 236 12.48 -10.52 -7.67
C PHE A 236 11.55 -11.58 -8.27
N LEU A 237 10.35 -11.18 -8.70
CA LEU A 237 9.31 -12.00 -9.33
C LEU A 237 8.64 -13.02 -8.39
N SER A 238 9.30 -13.49 -7.35
CA SER A 238 8.72 -14.41 -6.35
C SER A 238 9.44 -14.30 -5.00
N TYR A 239 8.80 -14.79 -3.93
CA TYR A 239 9.38 -14.85 -2.59
C TYR A 239 10.49 -15.90 -2.49
N GLU A 240 10.40 -17.00 -3.25
CA GLU A 240 11.46 -18.00 -3.36
C GLU A 240 12.75 -17.37 -3.90
N ASN A 241 12.65 -16.47 -4.86
CA ASN A 241 13.81 -15.75 -5.39
C ASN A 241 14.40 -14.77 -4.37
N ILE A 242 13.55 -14.12 -3.55
CA ILE A 242 13.99 -13.23 -2.47
C ILE A 242 14.78 -14.04 -1.43
N GLU A 243 14.22 -15.17 -0.99
CA GLU A 243 14.82 -16.02 0.05
C GLU A 243 16.08 -16.75 -0.43
N ALA A 244 16.16 -17.07 -1.71
CA ALA A 244 17.36 -17.69 -2.30
C ALA A 244 18.52 -16.71 -2.50
N ARG A 245 18.30 -15.40 -2.32
CA ARG A 245 19.28 -14.35 -2.65
C ARG A 245 19.34 -13.25 -1.58
N PRO A 246 19.62 -13.62 -0.32
CA PRO A 246 19.77 -12.62 0.75
C PRO A 246 20.94 -11.66 0.43
N GLY A 247 20.80 -10.40 0.86
CA GLY A 247 21.81 -9.38 0.61
C GLY A 247 21.81 -8.81 -0.81
N GLN A 248 20.73 -9.01 -1.59
CA GLN A 248 20.68 -8.53 -2.97
C GLN A 248 19.68 -7.40 -3.20
N VAL A 249 20.02 -6.53 -4.17
CA VAL A 249 19.15 -5.48 -4.67
C VAL A 249 18.70 -5.80 -6.08
N ALA A 250 17.39 -5.78 -6.32
CA ALA A 250 16.78 -5.93 -7.64
C ALA A 250 16.21 -4.60 -8.13
N CYS A 251 16.53 -4.22 -9.37
CA CYS A 251 16.05 -2.99 -9.97
C CYS A 251 15.97 -3.08 -11.49
N GLN A 252 15.34 -2.08 -12.12
CA GLN A 252 15.18 -2.04 -13.56
C GLN A 252 16.53 -2.05 -14.29
N GLY A 253 16.69 -2.98 -15.22
CA GLY A 253 17.90 -3.12 -16.03
C GLY A 253 19.04 -3.86 -15.34
N ILE A 254 18.98 -4.10 -14.04
CA ILE A 254 19.94 -4.86 -13.25
C ILE A 254 19.18 -5.94 -12.52
N ARG A 255 19.45 -7.21 -12.82
CA ARG A 255 18.68 -8.28 -12.17
C ARG A 255 18.97 -8.36 -10.68
N TYR A 256 20.26 -8.33 -10.29
CA TYR A 256 20.64 -8.41 -8.87
C TYR A 256 22.02 -7.78 -8.67
N VAL A 257 22.14 -6.99 -7.61
CA VAL A 257 23.42 -6.44 -7.13
C VAL A 257 23.65 -7.01 -5.73
N GLU A 258 24.73 -7.70 -5.54
CA GLU A 258 25.16 -8.20 -4.24
C GLU A 258 25.75 -7.06 -3.42
N VAL A 259 25.28 -6.88 -2.18
CA VAL A 259 25.71 -5.81 -1.28
C VAL A 259 26.34 -6.32 0.01
N GLU A 260 26.14 -7.61 0.35
CA GLU A 260 26.83 -8.25 1.47
C GLU A 260 28.16 -8.85 1.00
N GLY A 261 29.25 -8.52 1.69
CA GLY A 261 30.56 -9.20 1.52
C GLY A 261 31.73 -8.35 1.05
N GLU A 262 31.55 -7.09 0.72
CA GLU A 262 32.68 -6.18 0.52
C GLU A 262 32.79 -5.25 1.74
N GLU A 263 33.92 -5.31 2.44
CA GLU A 263 34.30 -4.31 3.45
C GLU A 263 34.26 -2.92 2.78
N LEU A 264 33.46 -2.02 3.36
CA LEU A 264 33.34 -0.61 2.95
C LEU A 264 34.59 0.16 3.36
#